data_1bc27ef3f32577a000dce714958cf9ce
#
_entry.id   1bc27ef3f32577a000dce714958cf9ce
#
_cell.length_a   1.000
_cell.length_b   1.000
_cell.length_c   1.000
_cell.angle_alpha   90.00
_cell.angle_beta   90.00
_cell.angle_gamma   90.00
#
_symmetry.space_group_name_H-M   'P 1'
#
loop_
_entity.id
_entity.type
_entity.pdbx_description
1 polymer ?
#
loop_
_entity_poly.entity_id
_entity_poly.type
_entity_poly.pdbx_seq_one_letter_code
_entity_poly.pdbx_strand_id
1 'polypeptide(L)'
;MFLLSKLSGALIILFYLVVEEFSINSKFEFWIWFIILVIFIMSIDFLLGKFISEPITSINKSAKSMSQLDFSNPCTVNTNDEFGELSRSLNTMSTNLQQALSDLESANIQLEKDVNKERMLLEQRKELVDTISHEMKTPLGIIRAYTEGLIDEVDEEKRKII
;
A
#
# COMPACT_ATOMS: atom_id res chain seq x y z
N MET A 1 -23.99 17.83 -1.12
CA MET A 1 -24.63 18.94 -0.41
C MET A 1 -25.06 20.09 -1.33
N PHE A 2 -24.20 20.65 -2.15
CA PHE A 2 -24.53 21.81 -3.00
C PHE A 2 -25.64 21.57 -4.05
N LEU A 3 -25.73 20.36 -4.61
CA LEU A 3 -26.74 19.98 -5.61
C LEU A 3 -28.13 19.79 -5.00
N LEU A 4 -28.25 19.21 -3.81
CA LEU A 4 -29.49 19.04 -3.08
C LEU A 4 -30.07 20.39 -2.63
N SER A 5 -29.23 21.30 -2.14
CA SER A 5 -29.63 22.65 -1.77
C SER A 5 -30.14 23.45 -2.97
N LYS A 6 -29.56 23.24 -4.17
CA LYS A 6 -30.07 23.85 -5.40
C LYS A 6 -31.38 23.24 -5.87
N LEU A 7 -31.56 21.92 -5.67
CA LEU A 7 -32.79 21.22 -6.05
C LEU A 7 -33.96 21.65 -5.14
N SER A 8 -33.72 21.77 -3.82
CA SER A 8 -34.72 22.27 -2.87
C SER A 8 -35.13 23.73 -3.16
N GLY A 9 -34.16 24.58 -3.49
CA GLY A 9 -34.41 25.96 -3.91
C GLY A 9 -35.26 26.05 -5.19
N ALA A 10 -34.93 25.21 -6.19
CA ALA A 10 -35.70 25.17 -7.46
C ALA A 10 -37.14 24.68 -7.23
N LEU A 11 -37.36 23.71 -6.32
CA LEU A 11 -38.66 23.18 -5.97
C LEU A 11 -39.54 24.23 -5.26
N ILE A 12 -38.94 25.04 -4.38
CA ILE A 12 -39.61 26.14 -3.68
C ILE A 12 -40.02 27.21 -4.68
N ILE A 13 -39.16 27.55 -5.64
CA ILE A 13 -39.47 28.56 -6.69
C ILE A 13 -40.57 28.04 -7.62
N LEU A 14 -40.50 26.79 -8.05
CA LEU A 14 -41.51 26.16 -8.90
C LEU A 14 -42.88 26.12 -8.21
N PHE A 15 -42.92 25.78 -6.92
CA PHE A 15 -44.15 25.80 -6.12
C PHE A 15 -44.73 27.19 -6.00
N TYR A 16 -43.90 28.22 -5.79
CA TYR A 16 -44.34 29.63 -5.75
C TYR A 16 -44.98 30.03 -7.06
N LEU A 17 -44.39 29.73 -8.22
CA LEU A 17 -44.89 30.03 -9.55
C LEU A 17 -46.23 29.32 -9.85
N VAL A 18 -46.36 28.04 -9.45
CA VAL A 18 -47.61 27.28 -9.64
C VAL A 18 -48.76 27.83 -8.80
N VAL A 19 -48.46 28.31 -7.61
CA VAL A 19 -49.49 28.86 -6.70
C VAL A 19 -49.92 30.26 -7.08
N GLU A 20 -49.03 31.05 -7.69
CA GLU A 20 -49.37 32.39 -8.20
C GLU A 20 -50.42 32.32 -9.32
N GLU A 21 -50.42 31.23 -10.09
CA GLU A 21 -51.39 30.98 -11.19
C GLU A 21 -52.70 30.37 -10.70
N PHE A 22 -52.70 29.72 -9.50
CA PHE A 22 -53.89 29.15 -8.88
C PHE A 22 -54.50 30.16 -7.91
N SER A 23 -55.63 30.82 -8.31
CA SER A 23 -56.38 31.77 -7.51
C SER A 23 -56.94 31.13 -6.23
N ILE A 24 -56.10 30.99 -5.21
CA ILE A 24 -56.51 30.52 -3.89
C ILE A 24 -57.16 31.66 -3.15
N ASN A 25 -58.43 31.50 -2.86
CA ASN A 25 -59.33 32.53 -2.35
C ASN A 25 -59.11 32.93 -0.87
N SER A 26 -58.09 32.38 -0.20
CA SER A 26 -57.65 32.83 1.13
C SER A 26 -56.13 32.86 1.24
N LYS A 27 -55.55 34.05 1.34
CA LYS A 27 -54.10 34.26 1.56
C LYS A 27 -53.57 33.52 2.78
N PHE A 28 -54.43 33.22 3.74
CA PHE A 28 -54.06 32.55 5.00
C PHE A 28 -53.80 31.05 4.81
N GLU A 29 -54.61 30.33 4.05
CA GLU A 29 -54.44 28.92 3.74
C GLU A 29 -53.16 28.68 2.91
N PHE A 30 -52.84 29.57 2.00
CA PHE A 30 -51.63 29.56 1.22
C PHE A 30 -50.35 29.57 2.10
N TRP A 31 -50.28 30.46 3.10
CA TRP A 31 -49.13 30.57 3.99
C TRP A 31 -48.96 29.31 4.85
N ILE A 32 -50.03 28.67 5.27
CA ILE A 32 -50.00 27.42 6.02
C ILE A 32 -49.37 26.29 5.18
N TRP A 33 -49.86 26.11 3.95
CA TRP A 33 -49.33 25.10 3.03
C TRP A 33 -47.86 25.36 2.65
N PHE A 34 -47.49 26.60 2.48
CA PHE A 34 -46.12 27.00 2.19
C PHE A 34 -45.19 26.66 3.35
N ILE A 35 -45.57 26.94 4.60
CA ILE A 35 -44.79 26.60 5.79
C ILE A 35 -44.64 25.07 5.93
N ILE A 36 -45.70 24.30 5.72
CA ILE A 36 -45.68 22.85 5.74
C ILE A 36 -44.70 22.29 4.70
N LEU A 37 -44.73 22.84 3.48
CA LEU A 37 -43.82 22.44 2.42
C LEU A 37 -42.35 22.71 2.78
N VAL A 38 -42.05 23.90 3.31
CA VAL A 38 -40.69 24.27 3.73
C VAL A 38 -40.18 23.32 4.82
N ILE A 39 -41.02 23.03 5.85
CA ILE A 39 -40.65 22.09 6.92
C ILE A 39 -40.43 20.70 6.34
N PHE A 40 -41.25 20.25 5.41
CA PHE A 40 -41.11 18.94 4.75
C PHE A 40 -39.80 18.83 3.97
N ILE A 41 -39.45 19.86 3.18
CA ILE A 41 -38.18 19.91 2.44
C ILE A 41 -36.99 19.90 3.40
N MET A 42 -37.00 20.71 4.46
CA MET A 42 -35.93 20.71 5.48
C MET A 42 -35.78 19.36 6.19
N SER A 43 -36.90 18.67 6.44
CA SER A 43 -36.90 17.33 7.02
C SER A 43 -36.23 16.31 6.09
N ILE A 44 -36.56 16.36 4.80
CA ILE A 44 -35.93 15.48 3.80
C ILE A 44 -34.43 15.75 3.69
N ASP A 45 -34.02 17.02 3.59
CA ASP A 45 -32.61 17.40 3.49
C ASP A 45 -31.81 16.93 4.73
N PHE A 46 -32.40 17.05 5.90
CA PHE A 46 -31.80 16.55 7.16
C PHE A 46 -31.64 15.02 7.15
N LEU A 47 -32.68 14.29 6.75
CA LEU A 47 -32.67 12.83 6.67
C LEU A 47 -31.62 12.34 5.65
N LEU A 48 -31.60 12.91 4.46
CA LEU A 48 -30.63 12.57 3.41
C LEU A 48 -29.19 12.88 3.87
N GLY A 49 -28.99 14.00 4.57
CA GLY A 49 -27.71 14.37 5.14
C GLY A 49 -27.18 13.30 6.10
N LYS A 50 -28.02 12.87 7.03
CA LYS A 50 -27.66 11.94 8.09
C LYS A 50 -27.54 10.49 7.59
N PHE A 51 -28.48 10.02 6.76
CA PHE A 51 -28.54 8.62 6.35
C PHE A 51 -27.72 8.30 5.10
N ILE A 52 -27.38 9.29 4.28
CA ILE A 52 -26.65 9.06 3.03
C ILE A 52 -25.31 9.80 3.02
N SER A 53 -25.30 11.11 3.27
CA SER A 53 -24.09 11.92 3.10
C SER A 53 -23.01 11.63 4.15
N GLU A 54 -23.40 11.41 5.39
CA GLU A 54 -22.48 11.14 6.50
C GLU A 54 -21.77 9.78 6.35
N PRO A 55 -22.45 8.65 6.09
CA PRO A 55 -21.82 7.37 5.81
C PRO A 55 -20.86 7.42 4.60
N ILE A 56 -21.29 8.00 3.49
CA ILE A 56 -20.44 8.11 2.29
C ILE A 56 -19.16 8.91 2.58
N THR A 57 -19.28 10.01 3.32
CA THR A 57 -18.12 10.84 3.67
C THR A 57 -17.16 10.10 4.59
N SER A 58 -17.66 9.32 5.55
CA SER A 58 -16.86 8.48 6.44
C SER A 58 -16.10 7.40 5.67
N ILE A 59 -16.79 6.65 4.80
CA ILE A 59 -16.19 5.61 3.96
C ILE A 59 -15.10 6.22 3.06
N ASN A 60 -15.40 7.33 2.41
CA ASN A 60 -14.44 8.00 1.53
C ASN A 60 -13.20 8.50 2.29
N LYS A 61 -13.37 9.01 3.52
CA LYS A 61 -12.25 9.43 4.37
C LYS A 61 -11.36 8.24 4.72
N SER A 62 -11.93 7.11 5.16
CA SER A 62 -11.16 5.90 5.48
C SER A 62 -10.47 5.34 4.24
N ALA A 63 -11.14 5.25 3.10
CA ALA A 63 -10.53 4.82 1.84
C ALA A 63 -9.37 5.72 1.41
N LYS A 64 -9.48 7.03 1.62
CA LYS A 64 -8.41 7.98 1.33
C LYS A 64 -7.21 7.80 2.26
N SER A 65 -7.41 7.57 3.56
CA SER A 65 -6.30 7.23 4.48
C SER A 65 -5.59 5.95 4.06
N MET A 66 -6.35 4.91 3.71
CA MET A 66 -5.80 3.62 3.22
C MET A 66 -4.99 3.79 1.93
N SER A 67 -5.40 4.67 1.02
CA SER A 67 -4.64 4.98 -0.20
C SER A 67 -3.27 5.62 0.08
N GLN A 68 -3.09 6.17 1.27
CA GLN A 68 -1.84 6.74 1.77
C GLN A 68 -1.07 5.77 2.69
N LEU A 69 -1.49 4.49 2.73
CA LEU A 69 -0.95 3.46 3.61
C LEU A 69 -1.15 3.76 5.11
N ASP A 70 -2.08 4.65 5.44
CA ASP A 70 -2.49 4.92 6.82
C ASP A 70 -3.72 4.08 7.17
N PHE A 71 -3.51 3.02 7.93
CA PHE A 71 -4.52 2.06 8.39
C PHE A 71 -4.97 2.33 9.84
N SER A 72 -4.55 3.43 10.45
CA SER A 72 -4.86 3.73 11.86
C SER A 72 -6.32 4.13 12.09
N ASN A 73 -7.05 4.52 11.03
CA ASN A 73 -8.40 5.03 11.09
C ASN A 73 -9.39 4.06 10.40
N PRO A 74 -9.93 3.06 11.11
CA PRO A 74 -10.94 2.16 10.54
C PRO A 74 -12.21 2.92 10.20
N CYS A 75 -12.97 2.40 9.23
CA CYS A 75 -14.29 2.91 8.92
C CYS A 75 -15.28 2.60 10.05
N THR A 76 -15.93 3.62 10.61
CA THR A 76 -16.80 3.51 11.79
C THR A 76 -18.29 3.44 11.45
N VAL A 77 -18.66 3.30 10.17
CA VAL A 77 -20.06 3.17 9.75
C VAL A 77 -20.61 1.81 10.20
N ASN A 78 -21.50 1.84 11.18
CA ASN A 78 -22.12 0.66 11.76
C ASN A 78 -23.65 0.68 11.55
N THR A 79 -24.05 0.57 10.29
CA THR A 79 -25.45 0.45 9.90
C THR A 79 -25.75 -0.97 9.44
N ASN A 80 -27.03 -1.38 9.45
CA ASN A 80 -27.47 -2.70 8.99
C ASN A 80 -27.91 -2.68 7.51
N ASP A 81 -27.32 -1.82 6.71
CA ASP A 81 -27.58 -1.62 5.30
C ASP A 81 -26.30 -1.87 4.47
N GLU A 82 -26.34 -1.52 3.19
CA GLU A 82 -25.24 -1.66 2.24
C GLU A 82 -24.00 -0.84 2.66
N PHE A 83 -24.18 0.28 3.36
CA PHE A 83 -23.08 1.10 3.87
C PHE A 83 -22.34 0.39 5.02
N GLY A 84 -23.08 -0.30 5.90
CA GLY A 84 -22.48 -1.13 6.94
C GLY A 84 -21.72 -2.32 6.39
N GLU A 85 -22.22 -2.97 5.34
CA GLU A 85 -21.53 -4.06 4.64
C GLU A 85 -20.25 -3.56 3.96
N LEU A 86 -20.32 -2.41 3.27
CA LEU A 86 -19.17 -1.78 2.64
C LEU A 86 -18.11 -1.38 3.67
N SER A 87 -18.52 -0.84 4.82
CA SER A 87 -17.63 -0.51 5.93
C SER A 87 -16.87 -1.74 6.45
N ARG A 88 -17.57 -2.88 6.65
CA ARG A 88 -16.95 -4.15 7.07
C ARG A 88 -15.97 -4.67 6.04
N SER A 89 -16.36 -4.65 4.77
CA SER A 89 -15.49 -5.08 3.66
C SER A 89 -14.23 -4.22 3.55
N LEU A 90 -14.36 -2.91 3.69
CA LEU A 90 -13.24 -1.97 3.69
C LEU A 90 -12.28 -2.22 4.86
N ASN A 91 -12.81 -2.45 6.07
CA ASN A 91 -12.00 -2.77 7.23
C ASN A 91 -11.26 -4.11 7.08
N THR A 92 -11.92 -5.12 6.51
CA THR A 92 -11.28 -6.42 6.22
C THR A 92 -10.15 -6.25 5.20
N MET A 93 -10.38 -5.50 4.14
CA MET A 93 -9.35 -5.19 3.14
C MET A 93 -8.17 -4.43 3.76
N SER A 94 -8.44 -3.47 4.65
CA SER A 94 -7.43 -2.73 5.41
C SER A 94 -6.54 -3.65 6.23
N THR A 95 -7.14 -4.57 6.99
CA THR A 95 -6.40 -5.53 7.82
C THR A 95 -5.55 -6.46 6.97
N ASN A 96 -6.09 -6.99 5.88
CA ASN A 96 -5.37 -7.88 4.97
C ASN A 96 -4.19 -7.16 4.30
N LEU A 97 -4.38 -5.91 3.90
CA LEU A 97 -3.30 -5.12 3.28
C LEU A 97 -2.21 -4.77 4.28
N GLN A 98 -2.57 -4.40 5.51
CA GLN A 98 -1.62 -4.16 6.59
C GLN A 98 -0.79 -5.42 6.90
N GLN A 99 -1.43 -6.58 6.96
CA GLN A 99 -0.74 -7.85 7.16
C GLN A 99 0.22 -8.15 6.01
N ALA A 100 -0.23 -8.02 4.76
CA ALA A 100 0.61 -8.26 3.59
C ALA A 100 1.84 -7.33 3.53
N LEU A 101 1.70 -6.07 3.93
CA LEU A 101 2.82 -5.14 4.03
C LEU A 101 3.81 -5.54 5.11
N SER A 102 3.33 -5.97 6.28
CA SER A 102 4.18 -6.47 7.38
C SER A 102 4.94 -7.73 6.98
N ASP A 103 4.28 -8.66 6.28
CA ASP A 103 4.90 -9.89 5.78
C ASP A 103 5.98 -9.57 4.73
N LEU A 104 5.70 -8.63 3.83
CA LEU A 104 6.67 -8.16 2.83
C LEU A 104 7.89 -7.52 3.48
N GLU A 105 7.71 -6.68 4.50
CA GLU A 105 8.80 -6.05 5.25
C GLU A 105 9.67 -7.12 5.93
N SER A 106 9.02 -8.09 6.58
CA SER A 106 9.72 -9.21 7.24
C SER A 106 10.52 -10.05 6.23
N ALA A 107 9.94 -10.36 5.07
CA ALA A 107 10.62 -11.07 4.00
C ALA A 107 11.80 -10.27 3.43
N ASN A 108 11.68 -8.97 3.31
CA ASN A 108 12.74 -8.10 2.83
C ASN A 108 13.93 -8.05 3.80
N ILE A 109 13.65 -7.95 5.10
CA ILE A 109 14.68 -8.01 6.15
C ILE A 109 15.41 -9.38 6.14
N GLN A 110 14.67 -10.47 5.94
CA GLN A 110 15.27 -11.81 5.85
C GLN A 110 16.15 -11.94 4.61
N LEU A 111 15.68 -11.46 3.46
CA LEU A 111 16.45 -11.46 2.21
C LEU A 111 17.75 -10.66 2.35
N GLU A 112 17.71 -9.50 2.99
CA GLU A 112 18.92 -8.70 3.25
C GLU A 112 19.94 -9.45 4.11
N LYS A 113 19.49 -10.17 5.15
CA LYS A 113 20.36 -11.01 5.99
C LYS A 113 20.99 -12.15 5.17
N ASP A 114 20.20 -12.79 4.31
CA ASP A 114 20.67 -13.92 3.50
C ASP A 114 21.69 -13.44 2.46
N VAL A 115 21.48 -12.31 1.80
CA VAL A 115 22.44 -11.67 0.88
C VAL A 115 23.74 -11.30 1.59
N ASN A 116 23.66 -10.75 2.79
CA ASN A 116 24.86 -10.41 3.57
C ASN A 116 25.64 -11.66 3.99
N LYS A 117 24.95 -12.73 4.40
CA LYS A 117 25.57 -14.02 4.71
C LYS A 117 26.27 -14.64 3.50
N GLU A 118 25.65 -14.60 2.34
CA GLU A 118 26.23 -15.11 1.11
C GLU A 118 27.50 -14.32 0.71
N ARG A 119 27.47 -12.99 0.84
CA ARG A 119 28.66 -12.15 0.62
C ARG A 119 29.81 -12.52 1.53
N MET A 120 29.55 -12.72 2.82
CA MET A 120 30.59 -13.17 3.79
C MET A 120 31.17 -14.54 3.40
N LEU A 121 30.33 -15.49 2.99
CA LEU A 121 30.81 -16.82 2.56
C LEU A 121 31.65 -16.72 1.28
N LEU A 122 31.30 -15.87 0.33
CA LEU A 122 32.10 -15.64 -0.88
C LEU A 122 33.45 -15.02 -0.54
N GLU A 123 33.51 -14.10 0.39
CA GLU A 123 34.73 -13.45 0.85
C GLU A 123 35.65 -14.44 1.56
N GLN A 124 35.11 -15.27 2.46
CA GLN A 124 35.85 -16.37 3.10
C GLN A 124 36.40 -17.41 2.09
N ARG A 125 35.61 -17.77 1.08
CA ARG A 125 36.06 -18.67 0.00
C ARG A 125 37.22 -18.07 -0.79
N LYS A 126 37.16 -16.78 -1.09
CA LYS A 126 38.21 -16.06 -1.82
C LYS A 126 39.51 -16.07 -0.98
N GLU A 127 39.41 -15.70 0.30
CA GLU A 127 40.57 -15.70 1.21
C GLU A 127 41.19 -17.09 1.34
N LEU A 128 40.38 -18.16 1.44
CA LEU A 128 40.84 -19.54 1.48
C LEU A 128 41.58 -19.89 0.19
N VAL A 129 41.07 -19.58 -0.97
CA VAL A 129 41.70 -19.85 -2.27
C VAL A 129 43.03 -19.09 -2.40
N ASP A 130 43.06 -17.81 -2.00
CA ASP A 130 44.27 -17.01 -2.02
C ASP A 130 45.35 -17.60 -1.07
N THR A 131 44.96 -17.99 0.13
CA THR A 131 45.88 -18.64 1.11
C THR A 131 46.43 -19.96 0.58
N ILE A 132 45.55 -20.85 0.08
CA ILE A 132 46.00 -22.13 -0.51
C ILE A 132 46.93 -21.89 -1.69
N SER A 133 46.64 -20.93 -2.54
CA SER A 133 47.48 -20.61 -3.70
C SER A 133 48.88 -20.15 -3.27
N HIS A 134 48.96 -19.32 -2.24
CA HIS A 134 50.25 -18.90 -1.67
C HIS A 134 51.02 -20.05 -1.02
N GLU A 135 50.37 -20.89 -0.23
CA GLU A 135 51.01 -22.02 0.46
C GLU A 135 51.42 -23.13 -0.51
N MET A 136 50.71 -23.32 -1.61
CA MET A 136 51.07 -24.29 -2.65
C MET A 136 52.25 -23.85 -3.54
N LYS A 137 52.43 -22.53 -3.70
CA LYS A 137 53.48 -21.95 -4.54
C LYS A 137 54.89 -22.31 -4.02
N THR A 138 55.08 -22.37 -2.70
CA THR A 138 56.33 -22.67 -2.06
C THR A 138 56.79 -24.14 -2.29
N PRO A 139 55.98 -25.20 -1.97
CA PRO A 139 56.36 -26.55 -2.22
C PRO A 139 56.53 -26.91 -3.71
N LEU A 140 55.67 -26.30 -4.59
CA LEU A 140 55.83 -26.46 -6.03
C LEU A 140 57.13 -25.83 -6.55
N GLY A 141 57.52 -24.69 -5.98
CA GLY A 141 58.83 -24.05 -6.30
C GLY A 141 60.00 -24.93 -5.87
N ILE A 142 59.93 -25.57 -4.73
CA ILE A 142 60.95 -26.52 -4.24
C ILE A 142 61.05 -27.75 -5.15
N ILE A 143 59.91 -28.38 -5.48
CA ILE A 143 59.84 -29.54 -6.37
C ILE A 143 60.48 -29.18 -7.74
N ARG A 144 60.11 -28.00 -8.28
CA ARG A 144 60.66 -27.54 -9.55
C ARG A 144 62.18 -27.36 -9.48
N ALA A 145 62.70 -26.73 -8.42
CA ALA A 145 64.16 -26.55 -8.24
C ALA A 145 64.91 -27.88 -8.17
N TYR A 146 64.36 -28.88 -7.46
CA TYR A 146 64.94 -30.22 -7.43
C TYR A 146 64.88 -30.93 -8.75
N THR A 147 63.80 -30.84 -9.51
CA THR A 147 63.72 -31.44 -10.86
C THR A 147 64.65 -30.78 -11.86
N GLU A 148 64.80 -29.47 -11.84
CA GLU A 148 65.73 -28.74 -12.67
C GLU A 148 67.18 -29.12 -12.34
N GLY A 149 67.51 -29.24 -11.03
CA GLY A 149 68.85 -29.68 -10.60
C GLY A 149 69.21 -31.11 -11.03
N LEU A 150 68.24 -32.05 -10.93
CA LEU A 150 68.45 -33.44 -11.40
C LEU A 150 68.64 -33.53 -12.93
N ILE A 151 67.96 -32.70 -13.69
CA ILE A 151 68.11 -32.64 -15.15
C ILE A 151 69.52 -32.16 -15.51
N ASP A 152 70.02 -31.14 -14.84
CA ASP A 152 71.35 -30.57 -15.05
C ASP A 152 72.45 -31.59 -14.70
N GLU A 153 72.30 -32.33 -13.60
CA GLU A 153 73.26 -33.42 -13.22
C GLU A 153 73.31 -34.54 -14.26
N VAL A 154 72.15 -34.96 -14.78
CA VAL A 154 72.07 -36.01 -15.82
C VAL A 154 72.71 -35.54 -17.13
N ASP A 155 72.56 -34.30 -17.48
CA ASP A 155 73.18 -33.71 -18.71
C ASP A 155 74.73 -33.55 -18.54
N GLU A 156 75.23 -33.20 -17.36
CA GLU A 156 76.67 -33.17 -17.08
C GLU A 156 77.31 -34.56 -17.14
N GLU A 157 76.62 -35.59 -16.58
CA GLU A 157 77.09 -36.96 -16.62
C GLU A 157 77.17 -37.51 -18.06
N LYS A 158 76.17 -37.18 -18.90
CA LYS A 158 76.19 -37.52 -20.31
C LYS A 158 77.31 -36.81 -21.10
N ARG A 159 77.64 -35.56 -20.76
CA ARG A 159 78.79 -34.84 -21.39
C ARG A 159 80.14 -35.38 -21.00
N LYS A 160 80.29 -36.09 -19.85
CA LYS A 160 81.53 -36.71 -19.40
C LYS A 160 81.80 -38.09 -20.05
N ILE A 161 80.82 -38.73 -20.67
CA ILE A 161 80.89 -40.08 -21.27
C ILE A 161 81.13 -39.98 -22.80
N ILE A 162 81.10 -38.83 -23.41
CA ILE A 162 81.45 -38.59 -24.82
C ILE A 162 82.84 -37.96 -24.89
#